data_bddd084e3d35bb4e3bda716a2cc5a695
#
_entry.id   bddd084e3d35bb4e3bda716a2cc5a695
#
_cell.length_a   1.000
_cell.length_b   1.000
_cell.length_c   1.000
_cell.angle_alpha   90.00
_cell.angle_beta   90.00
_cell.angle_gamma   90.00
#
_symmetry.space_group_name_H-M   'P 1'
#
loop_
_entity.id
_entity.type
_entity.pdbx_description
1 polymer ?
#
loop_
_entity_poly.entity_id
_entity_poly.type
_entity_poly.pdbx_seq_one_letter_code
_entity_poly.pdbx_strand_id
1 'polypeptide(L)' 'MKVVDQRANPIVHFSTLSNGELFLYNGHPFLKINPIETPTRNFNAVDLIDGEPYTFGDEEPIEKIWNCELVVKG' A
#
# COMPACT_ATOMS: atom_id res chain seq x y z
N MET A 1 25.53 -15.15 1.82
CA MET A 1 25.02 -14.95 1.93
C MET A 1 24.27 -14.45 2.11
N LYS A 2 23.84 -14.40 1.77
CA LYS A 2 23.11 -14.03 1.89
C LYS A 2 22.28 -13.51 1.89
N VAL A 3 21.94 -13.40 1.57
CA VAL A 3 21.20 -13.01 1.50
C VAL A 3 20.41 -12.51 1.64
N VAL A 4 20.12 -12.32 1.56
CA VAL A 4 19.38 -11.96 1.61
C VAL A 4 18.64 -11.34 1.45
N ASP A 5 18.33 -11.21 1.18
CA ASP A 5 17.59 -10.75 1.15
C ASP A 5 16.68 -10.50 0.72
N GLN A 6 16.66 -10.48 0.25
CA GLN A 6 15.78 -10.46 -0.12
C GLN A 6 14.78 -10.80 0.13
N ARG A 7 14.71 -10.37 -0.10
CA ARG A 7 13.70 -10.94 0.31
C ARG A 7 12.48 -10.55 -0.29
N ALA A 8 11.53 -11.49 -0.56
CA ALA A 8 10.24 -11.16 -1.09
C ALA A 8 9.40 -10.50 -0.01
N ASN A 9 8.57 -9.57 -0.42
CA ASN A 9 7.63 -8.96 0.52
C ASN A 9 6.50 -9.96 0.78
N PRO A 10 5.98 -10.00 2.00
CA PRO A 10 4.87 -10.89 2.28
C PRO A 10 3.60 -10.41 1.60
N ILE A 11 2.76 -11.37 1.22
CA ILE A 11 1.45 -11.05 0.69
C ILE A 11 0.49 -11.07 1.85
N VAL A 12 -0.22 -9.97 2.02
CA VAL A 12 -1.19 -9.85 3.10
C VAL A 12 -2.46 -9.26 2.53
N HIS A 13 -3.53 -9.29 3.33
CA HIS A 13 -4.78 -8.67 2.92
C HIS A 13 -4.69 -7.17 3.16
N PHE A 14 -5.32 -6.43 2.27
CA PHE A 14 -5.30 -4.98 2.38
C PHE A 14 -5.77 -4.49 3.75
N SER A 15 -6.75 -5.17 4.32
CA SER A 15 -7.30 -4.74 5.60
C SER A 15 -6.32 -4.83 6.75
N THR A 16 -5.23 -5.59 6.59
CA THR A 16 -4.25 -5.71 7.67
C THR A 16 -3.31 -4.53 7.74
N LEU A 17 -3.35 -3.66 6.75
CA LEU A 17 -2.46 -2.50 6.73
C LEU A 17 -3.05 -1.38 7.55
N SER A 18 -2.18 -0.59 8.15
CA SER A 18 -2.59 0.63 8.83
C SER A 18 -2.59 1.78 7.85
N ASN A 19 -3.39 2.79 8.14
CA ASN A 19 -3.37 3.99 7.32
C ASN A 19 -1.98 4.59 7.34
N GLY A 20 -1.53 5.01 6.18
CA GLY A 20 -0.20 5.57 6.06
C GLY A 20 0.86 4.56 5.70
N GLU A 21 0.50 3.29 5.58
CA GLU A 21 1.46 2.27 5.19
C GLU A 21 1.57 2.18 3.69
N LEU A 22 2.79 1.92 3.24
CA LEU A 22 3.06 1.73 1.81
C LEU A 22 2.91 0.26 1.48
N PHE A 23 2.45 -0.02 0.28
CA PHE A 23 2.34 -1.38 -0.19
C PHE A 23 2.49 -1.41 -1.71
N LEU A 24 2.66 -2.62 -2.24
CA LEU A 24 2.78 -2.81 -3.67
C LEU A 24 1.59 -3.63 -4.16
N TYR A 25 1.08 -3.23 -5.29
CA TYR A 25 0.05 -3.99 -5.97
C TYR A 25 0.45 -4.06 -7.42
N ASN A 26 0.70 -5.28 -7.92
CA ASN A 26 1.19 -5.47 -9.29
C ASN A 26 2.44 -4.65 -9.56
N GLY A 27 3.29 -4.54 -8.56
CA GLY A 27 4.52 -3.80 -8.73
C GLY A 27 4.39 -2.30 -8.61
N HIS A 28 3.19 -1.79 -8.43
CA HIS A 28 2.96 -0.36 -8.27
C HIS A 28 2.93 0.01 -6.80
N PRO A 29 3.60 1.08 -6.41
CA PRO A 29 3.56 1.51 -5.01
C PRO A 29 2.29 2.31 -4.73
N PHE A 30 1.68 1.98 -3.60
CA PHE A 30 0.47 2.65 -3.14
C PHE A 30 0.63 3.05 -1.70
N LEU A 31 -0.17 4.02 -1.29
CA LEU A 31 -0.25 4.46 0.09
C LEU A 31 -1.67 4.22 0.58
N LYS A 32 -1.79 3.52 1.70
CA LYS A 32 -3.11 3.33 2.29
C LYS A 32 -3.49 4.59 3.06
N ILE A 33 -4.69 5.07 2.81
CA ILE A 33 -5.17 6.31 3.42
C ILE A 33 -6.47 6.03 4.15
N ASN A 34 -6.87 6.97 4.99
CA ASN A 34 -8.21 6.93 5.58
C ASN A 34 -9.21 6.91 4.46
N PRO A 35 -10.22 6.05 4.56
CA PRO A 35 -11.21 5.99 3.48
C PRO A 35 -11.87 7.33 3.25
N ILE A 36 -11.99 7.68 1.99
CA ILE A 36 -12.66 8.89 1.56
C ILE A 36 -13.91 8.46 0.81
N GLU A 37 -15.06 8.88 1.29
CA GLU A 37 -16.31 8.48 0.68
C GLU A 37 -16.92 9.65 -0.06
N THR A 38 -17.28 9.40 -1.29
CA THR A 38 -17.99 10.39 -2.09
C THR A 38 -19.33 9.79 -2.48
N PRO A 39 -20.23 10.59 -3.00
CA PRO A 39 -21.54 10.03 -3.40
C PRO A 39 -21.46 8.92 -4.43
N THR A 40 -20.38 8.87 -5.21
CA THR A 40 -20.30 7.87 -6.27
C THR A 40 -19.23 6.84 -6.04
N ARG A 41 -18.25 7.10 -5.17
CA ARG A 41 -17.11 6.18 -5.02
C ARG A 41 -16.49 6.34 -3.65
N ASN A 42 -15.80 5.28 -3.26
CA ASN A 42 -15.00 5.30 -2.04
C ASN A 42 -13.56 5.06 -2.43
N PHE A 43 -12.65 5.75 -1.77
CA PHE A 43 -11.23 5.58 -2.03
C PHE A 43 -10.53 5.24 -0.73
N ASN A 44 -9.58 4.32 -0.78
CA ASN A 44 -8.83 3.98 0.42
C ASN A 44 -7.33 3.83 0.14
N ALA A 45 -6.89 4.20 -1.04
CA ALA A 45 -5.47 4.14 -1.37
C ALA A 45 -5.17 5.13 -2.47
N VAL A 46 -3.91 5.49 -2.60
CA VAL A 46 -3.44 6.41 -3.62
C VAL A 46 -2.26 5.77 -4.33
N ASP A 47 -2.28 5.79 -5.65
CA ASP A 47 -1.16 5.35 -6.46
C ASP A 47 -0.08 6.41 -6.37
N LEU A 48 1.12 6.01 -5.95
CA LEU A 48 2.18 6.99 -5.73
C LEU A 48 2.90 7.39 -7.00
N ILE A 49 2.61 6.72 -8.09
CA ILE A 49 3.24 7.09 -9.35
C ILE A 49 2.47 8.20 -10.03
N ASP A 50 1.16 8.08 -10.09
CA ASP A 50 0.36 9.08 -10.80
C ASP A 50 -0.60 9.84 -9.90
N GLY A 51 -0.65 9.50 -8.61
CA GLY A 51 -1.50 10.23 -7.67
C GLY A 51 -2.97 9.90 -7.78
N GLU A 52 -3.33 8.86 -8.50
CA GLU A 52 -4.73 8.51 -8.68
C GLU A 52 -5.26 7.77 -7.47
N PRO A 53 -6.48 8.08 -7.05
CA PRO A 53 -7.08 7.35 -5.93
C PRO A 53 -7.65 6.01 -6.40
N TYR A 54 -7.58 5.03 -5.51
CA TYR A 54 -8.03 3.68 -5.81
C TYR A 54 -8.84 3.12 -4.67
N THR A 55 -9.61 2.09 -4.98
CA THR A 55 -10.38 1.37 -3.98
C THR A 55 -9.92 -0.07 -3.98
N PHE A 56 -9.54 -0.56 -2.80
CA PHE A 56 -9.16 -1.95 -2.62
C PHE A 56 -10.15 -2.61 -1.68
N GLY A 57 -10.44 -3.88 -1.96
CA GLY A 57 -11.26 -4.65 -1.06
C GLY A 57 -10.47 -5.05 0.18
N ASP A 58 -11.17 -5.31 1.27
CA ASP A 58 -10.51 -5.68 2.50
C ASP A 58 -9.64 -6.92 2.35
N GLU A 59 -10.08 -7.85 1.52
CA GLU A 59 -9.34 -9.10 1.36
C GLU A 59 -8.47 -9.11 0.12
N GLU A 60 -8.29 -7.97 -0.49
CA GLU A 60 -7.44 -7.88 -1.66
C GLU A 60 -6.01 -8.22 -1.29
N PRO A 61 -5.36 -9.17 -1.98
CA PRO A 61 -3.97 -9.49 -1.66
C PRO A 61 -3.05 -8.41 -2.19
N ILE A 62 -2.17 -7.95 -1.34
CA ILE A 62 -1.19 -6.95 -1.72
C ILE A 62 0.14 -7.32 -1.08
N GLU A 63 1.20 -6.68 -1.53
CA GLU A 63 2.52 -6.93 -0.96
C GLU A 63 2.82 -5.87 0.07
N LYS A 64 3.04 -6.31 1.30
CA LYS A 64 3.44 -5.39 2.35
C LYS A 64 4.93 -5.12 2.20
N ILE A 65 5.31 -3.86 2.24
CA ILE A 65 6.70 -3.48 2.03
C ILE A 65 7.44 -3.56 3.35
N TRP A 66 8.45 -4.42 3.39
CA TRP A 66 9.32 -4.55 4.55
C TRP A 66 10.25 -3.35 4.60
N ASN A 67 10.62 -2.98 5.77
CA ASN A 67 11.74 -2.06 5.93
C ASN A 67 11.63 -0.80 5.11
N CYS A 68 10.46 -0.50 4.65
CA CYS A 68 10.27 0.70 3.90
C CYS A 68 9.87 1.79 4.87
N GLU A 69 10.66 2.80 4.92
CA GLU A 69 10.36 3.92 5.78
C GLU A 69 10.16 5.13 4.93
N LEU A 70 9.04 5.76 5.12
CA LEU A 70 8.82 7.02 4.48
C LEU A 70 9.33 8.07 5.44
N VAL A 71 10.52 8.54 5.18
CA VAL A 71 11.12 9.53 6.05
C VAL A 71 10.76 10.89 5.50
N VAL A 72 10.00 11.62 6.26
CA VAL A 72 9.61 12.96 5.87
C VAL A 72 10.59 13.92 6.49
N LYS A 73 11.36 14.54 5.67
CA LYS A 73 12.28 15.53 6.15
C LYS A 73 11.60 16.84 6.12
N GLY A 74 11.52 17.38 7.22
CA GLY A 74 10.75 18.59 7.44
C GLY A 74 11.05 19.67 6.49
#